data_5f9901cf165d558c4de14f446e013eb4
#
_entry.id   5f9901cf165d558c4de14f446e013eb4
#
_cell.length_a   1.000
_cell.length_b   1.000
_cell.length_c   1.000
_cell.angle_alpha   90.00
_cell.angle_beta   90.00
_cell.angle_gamma   90.00
#
_symmetry.space_group_name_H-M   'P 1'
#
loop_
_entity.id
_entity.type
_entity.pdbx_description
1 polymer ?
#
loop_
_entity_poly.entity_id
_entity_poly.type
_entity_poly.pdbx_seq_one_letter_code
_entity_poly.pdbx_strand_id
1 'polypeptide(L)'
;TGARELLLPFPGWTLPGVTGAGGLQALIKGGLPVAGERIVIAGSGPLLLASAATARDNGAQVLHILEQASWSAVAGFAAQLPRWPRKLLQSFGLFHPGYRASSHVVEALGDGRLEALRLNIGGQLREIACERLACGFGLVPNLQLGQALGCRIDNSAIAVDAWQATSLAGIYAAGESTGFGGSEKALVEGAIAGHAAVGEREAAQRLWPQRQRWHGFARALNGAFALGDAVKQLARPDTLICRCEDVPLSAVTDHPGWSQAKMASRCGMGACQGRVCGAAAQALFGWQPP
;
A
#
# COMPACT_ATOMS: atom_id res chain seq x y z
N THR A 1 2.24 14.04 5.42
CA THR A 1 0.82 13.81 5.31
C THR A 1 0.53 12.87 4.16
N GLY A 2 -0.69 12.29 4.09
CA GLY A 2 -1.03 11.23 3.16
C GLY A 2 -0.52 9.87 3.63
N ALA A 3 -0.26 8.97 2.68
CA ALA A 3 0.23 7.62 2.93
C ALA A 3 1.36 7.29 1.95
N ARG A 4 2.11 6.25 2.27
CA ARG A 4 3.09 5.60 1.39
C ARG A 4 2.71 4.16 1.16
N GLU A 5 3.25 3.56 0.11
CA GLU A 5 3.00 2.15 -0.18
C GLU A 5 3.71 1.25 0.84
N LEU A 6 3.02 0.19 1.21
CA LEU A 6 3.63 -0.95 1.88
C LEU A 6 4.30 -1.82 0.82
N LEU A 7 5.61 -1.96 0.92
CA LEU A 7 6.41 -2.88 0.13
C LEU A 7 6.88 -4.02 1.05
N LEU A 8 6.63 -5.25 0.64
CA LEU A 8 7.13 -6.43 1.34
C LEU A 8 8.33 -7.00 0.59
N PRO A 9 9.37 -7.44 1.31
CA PRO A 9 10.53 -8.07 0.68
C PRO A 9 10.19 -9.48 0.17
N PHE A 10 10.69 -9.80 -1.00
CA PHE A 10 10.71 -11.14 -1.59
C PHE A 10 12.00 -11.31 -2.41
N PRO A 11 12.47 -12.52 -2.75
CA PRO A 11 13.70 -12.70 -3.49
C PRO A 11 13.72 -11.88 -4.79
N GLY A 12 14.78 -11.09 -5.00
CA GLY A 12 14.96 -10.25 -6.18
C GLY A 12 14.16 -8.92 -6.20
N TRP A 13 13.41 -8.56 -5.15
CA TRP A 13 12.58 -7.33 -5.14
C TRP A 13 13.38 -6.02 -5.27
N THR A 14 14.69 -6.08 -5.11
CA THR A 14 15.60 -4.92 -5.23
C THR A 14 16.14 -4.74 -6.65
N LEU A 15 15.89 -5.66 -7.57
CA LEU A 15 16.34 -5.56 -8.96
C LEU A 15 15.80 -4.29 -9.63
N PRO A 16 16.62 -3.57 -10.42
CA PRO A 16 16.16 -2.55 -11.33
C PRO A 16 15.03 -3.09 -12.23
N GLY A 17 13.92 -2.37 -12.31
CA GLY A 17 12.68 -2.83 -12.95
C GLY A 17 11.58 -3.22 -11.94
N VAL A 18 11.92 -3.43 -10.67
CA VAL A 18 10.94 -3.64 -9.59
C VAL A 18 10.65 -2.31 -8.88
N THR A 19 9.40 -1.91 -8.84
CA THR A 19 8.93 -0.63 -8.26
C THR A 19 7.69 -0.83 -7.38
N GLY A 20 7.30 0.21 -6.65
CA GLY A 20 5.97 0.28 -6.05
C GLY A 20 4.89 0.53 -7.11
N ALA A 21 3.64 0.11 -6.88
CA ALA A 21 2.54 0.28 -7.82
C ALA A 21 2.17 1.77 -8.01
N GLY A 22 2.08 2.56 -6.95
CA GLY A 22 1.93 4.01 -7.02
C GLY A 22 3.22 4.69 -7.47
N GLY A 23 4.38 4.12 -7.12
CA GLY A 23 5.68 4.55 -7.64
C GLY A 23 5.74 4.48 -9.17
N LEU A 24 5.29 3.37 -9.77
CA LEU A 24 5.20 3.24 -11.23
C LEU A 24 4.26 4.29 -11.83
N GLN A 25 3.09 4.51 -11.23
CA GLN A 25 2.17 5.56 -11.70
C GLN A 25 2.81 6.95 -11.68
N ALA A 26 3.53 7.28 -10.60
CA ALA A 26 4.21 8.57 -10.48
C ALA A 26 5.33 8.72 -11.53
N LEU A 27 6.10 7.67 -11.76
CA LEU A 27 7.16 7.66 -12.77
C LEU A 27 6.59 7.83 -14.19
N ILE A 28 5.53 7.11 -14.55
CA ILE A 28 4.89 7.23 -15.86
C ILE A 28 4.33 8.66 -16.06
N LYS A 29 3.64 9.20 -15.06
CA LYS A 29 3.14 10.58 -15.10
C LYS A 29 4.27 11.62 -15.15
N GLY A 30 5.45 11.27 -14.63
CA GLY A 30 6.68 12.05 -14.71
C GLY A 30 7.46 11.88 -16.02
N GLY A 31 6.94 11.09 -16.99
CA GLY A 31 7.53 10.93 -18.31
C GLY A 31 8.37 9.66 -18.50
N LEU A 32 8.32 8.69 -17.58
CA LEU A 32 8.96 7.39 -17.80
C LEU A 32 8.31 6.71 -19.02
N PRO A 33 9.08 6.39 -20.08
CA PRO A 33 8.56 5.68 -21.23
C PRO A 33 8.31 4.21 -20.85
N VAL A 34 7.11 3.71 -21.12
CA VAL A 34 6.73 2.32 -20.88
C VAL A 34 6.06 1.66 -22.10
N ALA A 35 6.00 2.37 -23.23
CA ALA A 35 5.36 1.86 -24.43
C ALA A 35 6.05 0.57 -24.92
N GLY A 36 5.26 -0.49 -25.11
CA GLY A 36 5.73 -1.79 -25.53
C GLY A 36 6.36 -2.66 -24.41
N GLU A 37 6.63 -2.10 -23.21
CA GLU A 37 7.16 -2.89 -22.09
C GLU A 37 6.12 -3.88 -21.56
N ARG A 38 6.56 -5.11 -21.28
CA ARG A 38 5.73 -6.13 -20.62
C ARG A 38 5.79 -5.92 -19.11
N ILE A 39 4.66 -5.62 -18.51
CA ILE A 39 4.54 -5.24 -17.10
C ILE A 39 3.65 -6.24 -16.36
N VAL A 40 4.10 -6.68 -15.19
CA VAL A 40 3.27 -7.38 -14.20
C VAL A 40 3.02 -6.45 -13.02
N ILE A 41 1.79 -6.46 -12.51
CA ILE A 41 1.41 -5.69 -11.32
C ILE A 41 0.92 -6.66 -10.28
N ALA A 42 1.43 -6.57 -9.04
CA ALA A 42 1.17 -7.56 -8.01
C ALA A 42 1.01 -6.94 -6.63
N GLY A 43 0.21 -7.55 -5.79
CA GLY A 43 0.05 -7.12 -4.40
C GLY A 43 -1.35 -7.29 -3.86
N SER A 44 -1.94 -6.22 -3.30
CA SER A 44 -3.25 -6.24 -2.68
C SER A 44 -4.01 -4.93 -2.88
N GLY A 45 -5.24 -5.06 -3.35
CA GLY A 45 -6.22 -3.99 -3.39
C GLY A 45 -6.33 -3.21 -4.71
N PRO A 46 -7.30 -2.30 -4.80
CA PRO A 46 -7.69 -1.65 -6.07
C PRO A 46 -6.62 -0.73 -6.68
N LEU A 47 -5.60 -0.32 -5.91
CA LEU A 47 -4.48 0.47 -6.45
C LEU A 47 -3.78 -0.28 -7.60
N LEU A 48 -3.74 -1.60 -7.55
CA LEU A 48 -3.17 -2.43 -8.62
C LEU A 48 -3.89 -2.19 -9.95
N LEU A 49 -5.22 -2.11 -9.93
CA LEU A 49 -6.02 -1.82 -11.13
C LEU A 49 -5.76 -0.42 -11.68
N ALA A 50 -5.64 0.58 -10.80
CA ALA A 50 -5.34 1.95 -11.19
C ALA A 50 -3.93 2.07 -11.80
N SER A 51 -2.94 1.35 -11.24
CA SER A 51 -1.58 1.28 -11.80
C SER A 51 -1.57 0.61 -13.17
N ALA A 52 -2.33 -0.48 -13.34
CA ALA A 52 -2.49 -1.18 -14.60
C ALA A 52 -3.12 -0.29 -15.68
N ALA A 53 -4.18 0.45 -15.32
CA ALA A 53 -4.80 1.39 -16.24
C ALA A 53 -3.81 2.47 -16.68
N THR A 54 -3.08 3.08 -15.74
CA THR A 54 -2.06 4.09 -16.07
C THR A 54 -0.99 3.52 -17.00
N ALA A 55 -0.47 2.33 -16.74
CA ALA A 55 0.54 1.69 -17.59
C ALA A 55 0.01 1.42 -18.99
N ARG A 56 -1.18 0.82 -19.11
CA ARG A 56 -1.84 0.52 -20.38
C ARG A 56 -2.13 1.78 -21.19
N ASP A 57 -2.64 2.84 -20.55
CA ASP A 57 -2.98 4.10 -21.22
C ASP A 57 -1.73 4.82 -21.77
N ASN A 58 -0.53 4.43 -21.29
CA ASN A 58 0.77 4.87 -21.80
C ASN A 58 1.49 3.81 -22.68
N GLY A 59 0.75 2.85 -23.22
CA GLY A 59 1.21 1.91 -24.24
C GLY A 59 1.96 0.68 -23.71
N ALA A 60 1.96 0.43 -22.40
CA ALA A 60 2.54 -0.79 -21.84
C ALA A 60 1.65 -2.02 -22.08
N GLN A 61 2.27 -3.19 -22.18
CA GLN A 61 1.61 -4.48 -22.23
C GLN A 61 1.46 -5.04 -20.79
N VAL A 62 0.32 -4.83 -20.17
CA VAL A 62 0.04 -5.40 -18.84
C VAL A 62 -0.29 -6.88 -19.00
N LEU A 63 0.64 -7.75 -18.60
CA LEU A 63 0.49 -9.21 -18.74
C LEU A 63 -0.48 -9.76 -17.69
N HIS A 64 -0.25 -9.41 -16.42
CA HIS A 64 -1.06 -9.86 -15.30
C HIS A 64 -1.22 -8.77 -14.23
N ILE A 65 -2.36 -8.81 -13.54
CA ILE A 65 -2.60 -8.14 -12.28
C ILE A 65 -2.84 -9.23 -11.24
N LEU A 66 -1.88 -9.43 -10.34
CA LEU A 66 -1.90 -10.50 -9.35
C LEU A 66 -2.37 -9.94 -8.01
N GLU A 67 -3.57 -10.33 -7.64
CA GLU A 67 -4.17 -10.00 -6.35
C GLU A 67 -4.00 -11.18 -5.38
N GLN A 68 -3.38 -10.91 -4.22
CA GLN A 68 -3.17 -11.93 -3.21
C GLN A 68 -4.47 -12.36 -2.51
N ALA A 69 -5.45 -11.45 -2.41
CA ALA A 69 -6.75 -11.77 -1.83
C ALA A 69 -7.46 -12.89 -2.61
N SER A 70 -8.21 -13.70 -1.89
CA SER A 70 -8.95 -14.81 -2.49
C SER A 70 -10.11 -14.33 -3.39
N TRP A 71 -10.50 -15.16 -4.34
CA TRP A 71 -11.68 -14.87 -5.17
C TRP A 71 -12.94 -14.64 -4.33
N SER A 72 -13.11 -15.32 -3.22
CA SER A 72 -14.24 -15.13 -2.31
C SER A 72 -14.20 -13.75 -1.63
N ALA A 73 -13.03 -13.29 -1.20
CA ALA A 73 -12.86 -11.96 -0.62
C ALA A 73 -13.13 -10.85 -1.64
N VAL A 74 -12.57 -10.99 -2.86
CA VAL A 74 -12.81 -10.05 -3.96
C VAL A 74 -14.28 -9.99 -4.35
N ALA A 75 -14.94 -11.15 -4.51
CA ALA A 75 -16.37 -11.23 -4.83
C ALA A 75 -17.23 -10.66 -3.70
N GLY A 76 -16.89 -10.95 -2.43
CA GLY A 76 -17.58 -10.40 -1.26
C GLY A 76 -17.45 -8.86 -1.17
N PHE A 77 -16.32 -8.29 -1.57
CA PHE A 77 -16.16 -6.85 -1.69
C PHE A 77 -16.96 -6.29 -2.87
N ALA A 78 -16.88 -6.93 -4.04
CA ALA A 78 -17.62 -6.53 -5.24
C ALA A 78 -19.13 -6.49 -5.01
N ALA A 79 -19.67 -7.48 -4.28
CA ALA A 79 -21.10 -7.54 -3.92
C ALA A 79 -21.55 -6.36 -3.03
N GLN A 80 -20.63 -5.67 -2.35
CA GLN A 80 -20.92 -4.50 -1.53
C GLN A 80 -20.84 -3.18 -2.32
N LEU A 81 -20.18 -3.15 -3.50
CA LEU A 81 -19.98 -1.93 -4.30
C LEU A 81 -21.26 -1.17 -4.68
N PRO A 82 -22.45 -1.79 -4.86
CA PRO A 82 -23.68 -1.04 -5.09
C PRO A 82 -24.01 0.01 -4.01
N ARG A 83 -23.48 -0.14 -2.79
CA ARG A 83 -23.58 0.88 -1.72
C ARG A 83 -22.80 2.16 -2.06
N TRP A 84 -21.84 2.07 -2.98
CA TRP A 84 -20.98 3.17 -3.46
C TRP A 84 -21.01 3.25 -5.00
N PRO A 85 -22.10 3.75 -5.62
CA PRO A 85 -22.33 3.66 -7.07
C PRO A 85 -21.18 4.22 -7.92
N ARG A 86 -20.55 5.32 -7.47
CA ARG A 86 -19.39 5.90 -8.17
C ARG A 86 -18.21 4.94 -8.22
N LYS A 87 -17.96 4.18 -7.12
CA LYS A 87 -16.90 3.16 -7.07
C LYS A 87 -17.23 1.95 -7.93
N LEU A 88 -18.49 1.56 -7.97
CA LEU A 88 -18.96 0.52 -8.87
C LEU A 88 -18.73 0.90 -10.34
N LEU A 89 -19.14 2.11 -10.76
CA LEU A 89 -18.89 2.59 -12.12
C LEU A 89 -17.37 2.65 -12.44
N GLN A 90 -16.58 3.17 -11.52
CA GLN A 90 -15.13 3.21 -11.66
C GLN A 90 -14.52 1.80 -11.86
N SER A 91 -15.03 0.79 -11.17
CA SER A 91 -14.50 -0.59 -11.26
C SER A 91 -14.68 -1.21 -12.66
N PHE A 92 -15.74 -0.89 -13.37
CA PHE A 92 -15.93 -1.36 -14.75
C PHE A 92 -14.86 -0.81 -15.70
N GLY A 93 -14.47 0.47 -15.55
CA GLY A 93 -13.43 1.09 -16.37
C GLY A 93 -12.02 0.58 -16.06
N LEU A 94 -11.83 -0.03 -14.89
CA LEU A 94 -10.55 -0.58 -14.46
C LEU A 94 -10.41 -2.09 -14.70
N PHE A 95 -11.45 -2.75 -15.21
CA PHE A 95 -11.40 -4.18 -15.48
C PHE A 95 -10.26 -4.55 -16.43
N HIS A 96 -9.57 -5.64 -16.13
CA HIS A 96 -8.51 -6.18 -16.97
C HIS A 96 -8.60 -7.71 -17.05
N PRO A 97 -8.54 -8.33 -18.24
CA PRO A 97 -8.68 -9.79 -18.40
C PRO A 97 -7.51 -10.57 -17.78
N GLY A 98 -6.37 -9.93 -17.54
CA GLY A 98 -5.21 -10.48 -16.84
C GLY A 98 -5.31 -10.46 -15.31
N TYR A 99 -6.43 -10.02 -14.72
CA TYR A 99 -6.62 -10.03 -13.26
C TYR A 99 -6.73 -11.46 -12.72
N ARG A 100 -5.93 -11.79 -11.72
CA ARG A 100 -5.86 -13.09 -11.07
C ARG A 100 -5.86 -12.91 -9.56
N ALA A 101 -6.95 -13.26 -8.89
CA ALA A 101 -7.01 -13.37 -7.44
C ALA A 101 -6.34 -14.67 -6.96
N SER A 102 -6.08 -14.80 -5.67
CA SER A 102 -5.31 -15.89 -5.06
C SER A 102 -3.95 -16.09 -5.73
N SER A 103 -3.29 -14.98 -6.09
CA SER A 103 -2.07 -15.01 -6.91
C SER A 103 -1.08 -13.95 -6.42
N HIS A 104 0.22 -14.27 -6.45
CA HIS A 104 1.27 -13.36 -5.99
C HIS A 104 2.60 -13.64 -6.69
N VAL A 105 3.51 -12.68 -6.63
CA VAL A 105 4.91 -12.86 -7.03
C VAL A 105 5.62 -13.67 -5.96
N VAL A 106 6.42 -14.64 -6.37
CA VAL A 106 7.28 -15.45 -5.49
C VAL A 106 8.72 -14.95 -5.52
N GLU A 107 9.21 -14.61 -6.71
CA GLU A 107 10.61 -14.23 -6.93
C GLU A 107 10.74 -13.38 -8.20
N ALA A 108 11.62 -12.39 -8.17
CA ALA A 108 12.06 -11.66 -9.35
C ALA A 108 13.44 -12.18 -9.78
N LEU A 109 13.58 -12.46 -11.09
CA LEU A 109 14.73 -13.11 -11.69
C LEU A 109 15.40 -12.14 -12.69
N GLY A 110 16.73 -12.17 -12.72
CA GLY A 110 17.54 -11.41 -13.67
C GLY A 110 18.94 -11.14 -13.18
N ASP A 111 19.81 -10.74 -14.08
CA ASP A 111 21.18 -10.31 -13.79
C ASP A 111 21.31 -8.80 -13.99
N GLY A 112 21.50 -8.06 -12.90
CA GLY A 112 21.57 -6.60 -12.89
C GLY A 112 20.26 -5.86 -13.18
N ARG A 113 19.21 -6.53 -13.69
CA ARG A 113 17.85 -6.00 -13.91
C ARG A 113 16.82 -7.12 -13.93
N LEU A 114 15.55 -6.74 -13.80
CA LEU A 114 14.46 -7.70 -13.97
C LEU A 114 14.36 -8.22 -15.40
N GLU A 115 14.28 -9.54 -15.55
CA GLU A 115 14.13 -10.25 -16.82
C GLU A 115 12.92 -11.19 -16.83
N ALA A 116 12.62 -11.80 -15.67
CA ALA A 116 11.48 -12.68 -15.50
C ALA A 116 10.97 -12.67 -14.06
N LEU A 117 9.78 -13.21 -13.86
CA LEU A 117 9.15 -13.38 -12.56
C LEU A 117 8.72 -14.83 -12.38
N ARG A 118 8.96 -15.37 -11.19
CA ARG A 118 8.31 -16.60 -10.73
C ARG A 118 7.04 -16.19 -9.97
N LEU A 119 5.90 -16.66 -10.45
CA LEU A 119 4.57 -16.30 -9.98
C LEU A 119 3.87 -17.54 -9.42
N ASN A 120 3.09 -17.35 -8.38
CA ASN A 120 2.07 -18.31 -7.97
C ASN A 120 0.72 -17.81 -8.50
N ILE A 121 0.12 -18.54 -9.44
CA ILE A 121 -1.19 -18.22 -10.03
C ILE A 121 -2.15 -19.35 -9.68
N GLY A 122 -3.04 -19.10 -8.72
CA GLY A 122 -4.02 -20.10 -8.28
C GLY A 122 -3.40 -21.40 -7.76
N GLY A 123 -2.24 -21.33 -7.09
CA GLY A 123 -1.51 -22.48 -6.56
C GLY A 123 -0.48 -23.09 -7.53
N GLN A 124 -0.41 -22.63 -8.79
CA GLN A 124 0.55 -23.12 -9.77
C GLN A 124 1.72 -22.13 -9.94
N LEU A 125 2.93 -22.64 -9.85
CA LEU A 125 4.12 -21.85 -10.15
C LEU A 125 4.29 -21.71 -11.66
N ARG A 126 4.53 -20.48 -12.10
CA ARG A 126 4.80 -20.11 -13.50
C ARG A 126 5.93 -19.12 -13.57
N GLU A 127 6.74 -19.19 -14.62
CA GLU A 127 7.75 -18.21 -14.93
C GLU A 127 7.32 -17.41 -16.15
N ILE A 128 7.41 -16.08 -16.05
CA ILE A 128 6.96 -15.16 -17.10
C ILE A 128 8.03 -14.09 -17.30
N ALA A 129 8.51 -13.97 -18.53
CA ALA A 129 9.43 -12.91 -18.90
C ALA A 129 8.72 -11.55 -18.94
N CYS A 130 9.31 -10.54 -18.28
CA CYS A 130 8.81 -9.17 -18.26
C CYS A 130 9.94 -8.18 -17.96
N GLU A 131 9.76 -6.94 -18.38
CA GLU A 131 10.73 -5.87 -18.16
C GLU A 131 10.48 -5.11 -16.85
N ARG A 132 9.24 -5.16 -16.34
CA ARG A 132 8.87 -4.38 -15.15
C ARG A 132 7.87 -5.09 -14.26
N LEU A 133 8.09 -4.94 -12.95
CA LEU A 133 7.16 -5.35 -11.91
C LEU A 133 6.77 -4.14 -11.06
N ALA A 134 5.48 -3.96 -10.83
CA ALA A 134 4.97 -2.99 -9.86
C ALA A 134 4.27 -3.70 -8.71
N CYS A 135 4.76 -3.48 -7.48
CA CYS A 135 4.22 -4.13 -6.27
C CYS A 135 3.50 -3.13 -5.37
N GLY A 136 2.37 -3.52 -4.77
CA GLY A 136 1.67 -2.73 -3.77
C GLY A 136 0.91 -3.62 -2.80
N PHE A 137 1.38 -3.72 -1.55
CA PHE A 137 0.78 -4.58 -0.53
C PHE A 137 -0.12 -3.83 0.44
N GLY A 138 -0.58 -2.65 0.05
CA GLY A 138 -1.40 -1.73 0.84
C GLY A 138 -0.72 -0.39 1.05
N LEU A 139 -1.26 0.38 1.99
CA LEU A 139 -0.79 1.72 2.31
C LEU A 139 -0.40 1.81 3.79
N VAL A 140 0.54 2.69 4.08
CA VAL A 140 0.98 3.03 5.44
C VAL A 140 0.81 4.53 5.64
N PRO A 141 0.01 4.99 6.61
CA PRO A 141 -0.13 6.41 6.91
C PRO A 141 1.20 7.08 7.23
N ASN A 142 1.40 8.31 6.77
CA ASN A 142 2.56 9.11 7.13
C ASN A 142 2.28 9.83 8.45
N LEU A 143 2.85 9.34 9.54
CA LEU A 143 2.58 9.78 10.90
C LEU A 143 3.65 10.73 11.45
N GLN A 144 4.78 10.90 10.75
CA GLN A 144 5.97 11.59 11.26
C GLN A 144 5.67 13.00 11.79
N LEU A 145 4.85 13.77 11.06
CA LEU A 145 4.49 15.11 11.52
C LEU A 145 3.62 15.06 12.77
N GLY A 146 2.62 14.16 12.82
CA GLY A 146 1.77 13.98 14.00
C GLY A 146 2.56 13.53 15.22
N GLN A 147 3.50 12.60 15.04
CA GLN A 147 4.40 12.14 16.10
C GLN A 147 5.33 13.26 16.60
N ALA A 148 5.93 14.03 15.69
CA ALA A 148 6.80 15.15 16.02
C ALA A 148 6.08 16.25 16.80
N LEU A 149 4.78 16.46 16.53
CA LEU A 149 3.92 17.37 17.27
C LEU A 149 3.42 16.80 18.61
N GLY A 150 3.54 15.49 18.85
CA GLY A 150 3.03 14.82 20.04
C GLY A 150 1.55 14.45 19.95
N CYS A 151 0.98 14.33 18.75
CA CYS A 151 -0.39 13.82 18.57
C CYS A 151 -0.47 12.34 18.99
N ARG A 152 -1.59 11.97 19.61
CA ARG A 152 -1.85 10.57 19.93
C ARG A 152 -2.00 9.76 18.64
N ILE A 153 -1.23 8.66 18.57
CA ILE A 153 -1.33 7.66 17.50
C ILE A 153 -2.11 6.47 18.04
N ASP A 154 -3.09 6.01 17.28
CA ASP A 154 -3.90 4.84 17.61
C ASP A 154 -4.10 4.00 16.35
N ASN A 155 -3.95 2.67 16.45
CA ASN A 155 -4.08 1.74 15.30
C ASN A 155 -3.31 2.18 14.05
N SER A 156 -2.07 2.63 14.21
CA SER A 156 -1.21 3.14 13.12
C SER A 156 -1.82 4.33 12.36
N ALA A 157 -2.60 5.17 13.02
CA ALA A 157 -3.19 6.39 12.48
C ALA A 157 -3.18 7.51 13.53
N ILE A 158 -3.24 8.78 13.11
CA ILE A 158 -3.44 9.90 14.03
C ILE A 158 -4.86 9.81 14.59
N ALA A 159 -4.98 9.71 15.92
CA ALA A 159 -6.27 9.66 16.61
C ALA A 159 -6.97 11.01 16.51
N VAL A 160 -8.23 11.00 16.06
CA VAL A 160 -9.07 12.19 15.94
C VAL A 160 -10.47 11.94 16.49
N ASP A 161 -11.11 13.00 16.92
CA ASP A 161 -12.50 12.98 17.35
C ASP A 161 -13.50 13.12 16.18
N ALA A 162 -14.78 13.38 16.51
CA ALA A 162 -15.83 13.56 15.51
C ALA A 162 -15.65 14.81 14.64
N TRP A 163 -14.85 15.76 15.08
CA TRP A 163 -14.55 17.03 14.43
C TRP A 163 -13.22 17.02 13.71
N GLN A 164 -12.55 15.86 13.64
CA GLN A 164 -11.19 15.69 13.13
C GLN A 164 -10.13 16.45 13.98
N ALA A 165 -10.46 16.81 15.23
CA ALA A 165 -9.50 17.38 16.16
C ALA A 165 -8.62 16.26 16.72
N THR A 166 -7.31 16.51 16.80
CA THR A 166 -6.34 15.59 17.39
C THR A 166 -6.34 15.70 18.92
N SER A 167 -5.45 14.98 19.59
CA SER A 167 -5.23 15.10 21.03
C SER A 167 -4.66 16.47 21.47
N LEU A 168 -4.27 17.32 20.53
CA LEU A 168 -3.69 18.63 20.76
C LEU A 168 -4.67 19.72 20.32
N ALA A 169 -4.87 20.72 21.20
CA ALA A 169 -5.76 21.83 20.90
C ALA A 169 -5.30 22.61 19.66
N GLY A 170 -6.23 22.94 18.77
CA GLY A 170 -5.97 23.70 17.55
C GLY A 170 -5.31 22.89 16.41
N ILE A 171 -5.03 21.60 16.61
CA ILE A 171 -4.46 20.72 15.59
C ILE A 171 -5.51 19.72 15.12
N TYR A 172 -5.69 19.68 13.79
CA TYR A 172 -6.64 18.80 13.12
C TYR A 172 -5.90 17.84 12.18
N ALA A 173 -6.42 16.64 11.99
CA ALA A 173 -5.91 15.69 11.03
C ALA A 173 -7.04 15.06 10.21
N ALA A 174 -6.81 14.84 8.93
CA ALA A 174 -7.80 14.30 8.01
C ALA A 174 -7.15 13.46 6.90
N GLY A 175 -7.91 12.60 6.28
CA GLY A 175 -7.50 11.80 5.13
C GLY A 175 -6.65 10.59 5.53
N GLU A 176 -5.62 10.29 4.72
CA GLU A 176 -4.82 9.07 4.86
C GLU A 176 -4.06 8.98 6.20
N SER A 177 -3.71 10.12 6.80
CA SER A 177 -3.02 10.16 8.11
C SER A 177 -3.90 9.70 9.28
N THR A 178 -5.23 9.72 9.10
CA THR A 178 -6.23 9.20 10.06
C THR A 178 -6.74 7.80 9.69
N GLY A 179 -5.96 7.09 8.87
CA GLY A 179 -6.29 5.79 8.30
C GLY A 179 -6.71 5.89 6.83
N PHE A 180 -6.24 4.97 6.02
CA PHE A 180 -6.52 5.00 4.59
C PHE A 180 -7.94 4.53 4.25
N GLY A 181 -8.53 5.13 3.20
CA GLY A 181 -9.89 4.83 2.77
C GLY A 181 -10.29 5.51 1.46
N GLY A 182 -9.31 6.07 0.76
CA GLY A 182 -9.48 6.70 -0.55
C GLY A 182 -9.81 8.19 -0.49
N SER A 183 -9.79 8.81 -1.66
CA SER A 183 -9.92 10.26 -1.85
C SER A 183 -11.22 10.83 -1.29
N GLU A 184 -12.33 10.12 -1.42
CA GLU A 184 -13.63 10.60 -0.96
C GLU A 184 -13.71 10.67 0.58
N LYS A 185 -13.09 9.68 1.28
CA LYS A 185 -12.93 9.76 2.73
C LYS A 185 -12.09 10.98 3.10
N ALA A 186 -10.95 11.16 2.43
CA ALA A 186 -10.05 12.28 2.68
C ALA A 186 -10.72 13.64 2.47
N LEU A 187 -11.51 13.79 1.41
CA LEU A 187 -12.23 15.03 1.09
C LEU A 187 -13.26 15.38 2.17
N VAL A 188 -14.08 14.41 2.58
CA VAL A 188 -15.11 14.68 3.60
C VAL A 188 -14.51 14.97 4.97
N GLU A 189 -13.45 14.26 5.36
CA GLU A 189 -12.73 14.52 6.61
C GLU A 189 -12.04 15.88 6.58
N GLY A 190 -11.42 16.25 5.44
CA GLY A 190 -10.83 17.56 5.26
C GLY A 190 -11.84 18.70 5.38
N ALA A 191 -13.04 18.53 4.80
CA ALA A 191 -14.12 19.50 4.94
C ALA A 191 -14.61 19.63 6.40
N ILE A 192 -14.76 18.50 7.12
CA ILE A 192 -15.10 18.50 8.54
C ILE A 192 -14.04 19.25 9.34
N ALA A 193 -12.77 18.94 9.11
CA ALA A 193 -11.66 19.60 9.80
C ALA A 193 -11.64 21.11 9.54
N GLY A 194 -11.85 21.53 8.29
CA GLY A 194 -11.90 22.94 7.89
C GLY A 194 -13.02 23.70 8.61
N HIS A 195 -14.26 23.21 8.54
CA HIS A 195 -15.40 23.83 9.24
C HIS A 195 -15.19 23.84 10.76
N ALA A 196 -14.69 22.77 11.35
CA ALA A 196 -14.43 22.70 12.77
C ALA A 196 -13.35 23.72 13.22
N ALA A 197 -12.31 23.90 12.41
CA ALA A 197 -11.21 24.82 12.71
C ALA A 197 -11.66 26.29 12.76
N VAL A 198 -12.68 26.67 12.00
CA VAL A 198 -13.25 28.03 12.01
C VAL A 198 -14.51 28.16 12.89
N GLY A 199 -14.82 27.12 13.69
CA GLY A 199 -15.95 27.15 14.62
C GLY A 199 -17.33 26.82 14.01
N GLU A 200 -17.41 26.49 12.72
CA GLU A 200 -18.64 26.15 12.00
C GLU A 200 -19.10 24.70 12.29
N ARG A 201 -19.34 24.38 13.54
CA ARG A 201 -19.64 22.99 13.98
C ARG A 201 -20.88 22.40 13.30
N GLU A 202 -21.94 23.19 13.09
CA GLU A 202 -23.14 22.69 12.42
C GLU A 202 -22.87 22.27 10.97
N ALA A 203 -22.05 23.04 10.24
CA ALA A 203 -21.65 22.71 8.88
C ALA A 203 -20.81 21.41 8.85
N ALA A 204 -19.87 21.26 9.77
CA ALA A 204 -19.09 20.04 9.95
C ALA A 204 -19.99 18.83 10.27
N GLN A 205 -20.96 18.99 11.17
CA GLN A 205 -21.85 17.91 11.59
C GLN A 205 -22.74 17.39 10.45
N ARG A 206 -23.17 18.25 9.52
CA ARG A 206 -23.93 17.83 8.34
C ARG A 206 -23.16 16.84 7.45
N LEU A 207 -21.86 16.80 7.55
CA LEU A 207 -20.98 15.88 6.78
C LEU A 207 -20.76 14.52 7.45
N TRP A 208 -21.16 14.32 8.71
CA TRP A 208 -20.97 13.07 9.44
C TRP A 208 -21.59 11.84 8.75
N PRO A 209 -22.82 11.89 8.20
CA PRO A 209 -23.39 10.74 7.50
C PRO A 209 -22.55 10.33 6.29
N GLN A 210 -22.02 11.31 5.55
CA GLN A 210 -21.13 11.06 4.41
C GLN A 210 -19.81 10.45 4.86
N ARG A 211 -19.19 10.98 5.92
CA ARG A 211 -17.98 10.39 6.53
C ARG A 211 -18.24 8.94 6.95
N GLN A 212 -19.34 8.66 7.63
CA GLN A 212 -19.70 7.31 8.06
C GLN A 212 -19.83 6.33 6.90
N ARG A 213 -20.41 6.78 5.79
CA ARG A 213 -20.52 6.02 4.53
C ARG A 213 -19.13 5.65 4.00
N TRP A 214 -18.16 6.58 3.98
CA TRP A 214 -16.82 6.33 3.48
C TRP A 214 -15.96 5.53 4.47
N HIS A 215 -16.17 5.67 5.76
CA HIS A 215 -15.60 4.75 6.76
C HIS A 215 -16.10 3.31 6.56
N GLY A 216 -17.37 3.14 6.18
CA GLY A 216 -17.91 1.83 5.78
C GLY A 216 -17.19 1.23 4.58
N PHE A 217 -16.91 2.05 3.55
CA PHE A 217 -16.12 1.64 2.39
C PHE A 217 -14.69 1.24 2.80
N ALA A 218 -14.02 2.07 3.61
CA ALA A 218 -12.67 1.79 4.08
C ALA A 218 -12.58 0.47 4.85
N ARG A 219 -13.55 0.19 5.75
CA ARG A 219 -13.61 -1.10 6.46
C ARG A 219 -13.81 -2.29 5.54
N ALA A 220 -14.73 -2.18 4.57
CA ALA A 220 -14.98 -3.24 3.59
C ALA A 220 -13.72 -3.51 2.74
N LEU A 221 -13.05 -2.44 2.29
CA LEU A 221 -11.80 -2.51 1.53
C LEU A 221 -10.70 -3.20 2.34
N ASN A 222 -10.44 -2.71 3.55
CA ASN A 222 -9.36 -3.23 4.40
C ASN A 222 -9.58 -4.69 4.81
N GLY A 223 -10.83 -5.08 5.05
CA GLY A 223 -11.17 -6.46 5.35
C GLY A 223 -10.99 -7.41 4.16
N ALA A 224 -11.41 -6.99 2.97
CA ALA A 224 -11.32 -7.82 1.77
C ALA A 224 -9.88 -8.02 1.27
N PHE A 225 -9.03 -7.01 1.44
CA PHE A 225 -7.66 -6.97 0.93
C PHE A 225 -6.60 -7.03 2.04
N ALA A 226 -6.95 -7.56 3.20
CA ALA A 226 -6.00 -7.84 4.27
C ALA A 226 -4.91 -8.79 3.78
N LEU A 227 -3.66 -8.55 4.22
CA LEU A 227 -2.52 -9.36 3.79
C LEU A 227 -2.59 -10.78 4.39
N GLY A 228 -2.58 -11.77 3.54
CA GLY A 228 -2.47 -13.17 3.90
C GLY A 228 -1.02 -13.58 4.22
N ASP A 229 -0.88 -14.73 4.88
CA ASP A 229 0.44 -15.23 5.30
C ASP A 229 1.34 -15.59 4.12
N ALA A 230 0.77 -16.01 2.99
CA ALA A 230 1.52 -16.38 1.80
C ALA A 230 2.45 -15.24 1.31
N VAL A 231 2.00 -13.99 1.36
CA VAL A 231 2.83 -12.84 0.93
C VAL A 231 3.75 -12.32 2.03
N LYS A 232 3.46 -12.61 3.30
CA LYS A 232 4.32 -12.27 4.44
C LYS A 232 5.51 -13.22 4.60
N GLN A 233 5.42 -14.42 4.05
CA GLN A 233 6.43 -15.48 4.19
C GLN A 233 7.31 -15.66 2.95
N LEU A 234 7.28 -14.73 2.00
CA LEU A 234 8.06 -14.81 0.76
C LEU A 234 9.56 -14.58 0.96
N ALA A 235 9.92 -13.73 1.92
CA ALA A 235 11.31 -13.36 2.16
C ALA A 235 12.09 -14.57 2.69
N ARG A 236 13.26 -14.82 2.09
CA ARG A 236 14.24 -15.82 2.52
C ARG A 236 15.29 -15.18 3.42
N PRO A 237 16.12 -15.96 4.15
CA PRO A 237 17.17 -15.42 5.03
C PRO A 237 18.11 -14.42 4.34
N ASP A 238 18.42 -14.61 3.08
CA ASP A 238 19.27 -13.76 2.23
C ASP A 238 18.54 -12.60 1.56
N THR A 239 17.22 -12.59 1.60
CA THR A 239 16.41 -11.50 1.01
C THR A 239 16.67 -10.19 1.75
N LEU A 240 17.01 -9.12 1.04
CA LEU A 240 17.22 -7.82 1.65
C LEU A 240 15.92 -7.27 2.23
N ILE A 241 15.89 -6.96 3.53
CA ILE A 241 14.79 -6.21 4.16
C ILE A 241 15.03 -4.69 4.07
N CYS A 242 16.29 -4.26 4.14
CA CYS A 242 16.67 -2.86 4.00
C CYS A 242 17.56 -2.67 2.77
N ARG A 243 17.01 -2.07 1.69
CA ARG A 243 17.77 -1.79 0.45
C ARG A 243 18.71 -0.59 0.57
N CYS A 244 18.58 0.27 1.58
CA CYS A 244 19.47 1.43 1.75
C CYS A 244 20.80 1.07 2.42
N GLU A 245 20.82 -0.01 3.19
CA GLU A 245 21.97 -0.49 3.97
C GLU A 245 22.31 -1.95 3.63
N ASP A 246 21.70 -2.51 2.59
CA ASP A 246 21.88 -3.88 2.10
C ASP A 246 21.77 -4.95 3.20
N VAL A 247 20.81 -4.77 4.13
CA VAL A 247 20.62 -5.67 5.27
C VAL A 247 19.71 -6.83 4.88
N PRO A 248 20.19 -8.08 4.97
CA PRO A 248 19.36 -9.27 4.73
C PRO A 248 18.42 -9.54 5.90
N LEU A 249 17.36 -10.31 5.63
CA LEU A 249 16.36 -10.70 6.63
C LEU A 249 17.00 -11.41 7.82
N SER A 250 17.96 -12.33 7.59
CA SER A 250 18.66 -13.06 8.62
C SER A 250 19.38 -12.17 9.63
N ALA A 251 19.82 -10.99 9.23
CA ALA A 251 20.52 -10.05 10.14
C ALA A 251 19.56 -9.33 11.11
N VAL A 252 18.24 -9.51 10.98
CA VAL A 252 17.26 -8.87 11.86
C VAL A 252 16.37 -9.85 12.62
N THR A 253 16.21 -11.08 12.16
CA THR A 253 15.26 -12.06 12.71
C THR A 253 15.57 -12.49 14.14
N ASP A 254 16.83 -12.51 14.55
CA ASP A 254 17.24 -12.96 15.88
C ASP A 254 17.11 -11.88 16.97
N HIS A 255 16.58 -10.71 16.61
CA HIS A 255 16.41 -9.61 17.55
C HIS A 255 14.98 -9.53 18.09
N PRO A 256 14.78 -9.13 19.35
CA PRO A 256 13.45 -9.10 19.96
C PRO A 256 12.57 -7.93 19.48
N GLY A 257 13.12 -6.98 18.72
CA GLY A 257 12.38 -5.83 18.23
C GLY A 257 13.18 -4.88 17.38
N TRP A 258 12.47 -3.86 16.86
CA TRP A 258 13.03 -2.91 15.90
C TRP A 258 14.30 -2.20 16.37
N SER A 259 14.33 -1.69 17.62
CA SER A 259 15.48 -0.91 18.11
C SER A 259 16.76 -1.73 18.16
N GLN A 260 16.68 -2.97 18.64
CA GLN A 260 17.83 -3.88 18.73
C GLN A 260 18.30 -4.29 17.33
N ALA A 261 17.36 -4.68 16.44
CA ALA A 261 17.67 -5.01 15.06
C ALA A 261 18.34 -3.83 14.33
N LYS A 262 17.80 -2.61 14.51
CA LYS A 262 18.37 -1.39 13.94
C LYS A 262 19.80 -1.12 14.41
N MET A 263 20.05 -1.22 15.71
CA MET A 263 21.40 -0.98 16.28
C MET A 263 22.41 -2.02 15.82
N ALA A 264 22.03 -3.29 15.77
CA ALA A 264 22.92 -4.39 15.41
C ALA A 264 23.23 -4.44 13.91
N SER A 265 22.24 -4.18 13.06
CA SER A 265 22.35 -4.40 11.60
C SER A 265 22.38 -3.09 10.77
N ARG A 266 22.14 -1.92 11.36
CA ARG A 266 21.88 -0.65 10.69
C ARG A 266 20.58 -0.61 9.88
N CYS A 267 19.71 -1.63 9.97
CA CYS A 267 18.42 -1.66 9.31
C CYS A 267 17.61 -0.39 9.65
N GLY A 268 17.20 0.37 8.64
CA GLY A 268 16.45 1.61 8.83
C GLY A 268 17.30 2.85 9.13
N MET A 269 18.63 2.77 9.08
CA MET A 269 19.52 3.94 9.26
C MET A 269 19.90 4.63 7.94
N GLY A 270 19.62 4.01 6.80
CA GLY A 270 19.92 4.57 5.49
C GLY A 270 19.03 5.74 5.08
N ALA A 271 19.18 6.19 3.83
CA ALA A 271 18.58 7.42 3.30
C ALA A 271 17.06 7.54 3.49
N CYS A 272 16.31 6.43 3.45
CA CYS A 272 14.85 6.45 3.66
C CYS A 272 14.44 6.52 5.14
N GLN A 273 15.38 6.40 6.09
CA GLN A 273 15.13 6.44 7.55
C GLN A 273 14.03 5.46 7.99
N GLY A 274 14.11 4.21 7.52
CA GLY A 274 13.17 3.15 7.90
C GLY A 274 11.78 3.22 7.24
N ARG A 275 11.53 4.17 6.34
CA ARG A 275 10.20 4.32 5.72
C ARG A 275 9.74 3.09 4.94
N VAL A 276 10.67 2.31 4.38
CA VAL A 276 10.36 1.06 3.66
C VAL A 276 10.47 -0.13 4.62
N CYS A 277 11.67 -0.40 5.14
CA CYS A 277 11.93 -1.58 5.96
C CYS A 277 11.20 -1.55 7.31
N GLY A 278 10.94 -0.40 7.92
CA GLY A 278 10.16 -0.30 9.15
C GLY A 278 8.71 -0.74 8.95
N ALA A 279 8.08 -0.32 7.85
CA ALA A 279 6.73 -0.78 7.53
C ALA A 279 6.69 -2.29 7.21
N ALA A 280 7.71 -2.80 6.50
CA ALA A 280 7.86 -4.24 6.27
C ALA A 280 8.06 -5.00 7.59
N ALA A 281 8.94 -4.53 8.49
CA ALA A 281 9.16 -5.16 9.80
C ALA A 281 7.89 -5.17 10.66
N GLN A 282 7.08 -4.11 10.62
CA GLN A 282 5.78 -4.09 11.29
C GLN A 282 4.84 -5.15 10.72
N ALA A 283 4.79 -5.30 9.39
CA ALA A 283 3.91 -6.27 8.74
C ALA A 283 4.36 -7.73 8.95
N LEU A 284 5.69 -7.98 9.01
CA LEU A 284 6.28 -9.31 9.11
C LEU A 284 6.40 -9.80 10.57
N PHE A 285 6.79 -8.90 11.48
CA PHE A 285 7.15 -9.25 12.86
C PHE A 285 6.25 -8.60 13.90
N GLY A 286 5.33 -7.72 13.51
CA GLY A 286 4.52 -6.93 14.45
C GLY A 286 5.33 -5.85 15.18
N TRP A 287 6.56 -5.58 14.79
CA TRP A 287 7.38 -4.56 15.44
C TRP A 287 6.81 -3.16 15.21
N GLN A 288 7.00 -2.30 16.18
CA GLN A 288 6.60 -0.89 16.06
C GLN A 288 7.86 -0.04 15.86
N PRO A 289 8.20 0.34 14.63
CA PRO A 289 9.22 1.34 14.36
C PRO A 289 8.78 2.70 14.94
N PRO A 290 9.69 3.51 15.45
CA PRO A 290 9.37 4.82 16.00
C PRO A 290 8.83 5.78 14.95
#